data_3c4f6b0bc6c132bd71f8d0ee0f7462a2
#
_entry.id   3c4f6b0bc6c132bd71f8d0ee0f7462a2
#
_cell.length_a   1.000
_cell.length_b   1.000
_cell.length_c   1.000
_cell.angle_alpha   90.00
_cell.angle_beta   90.00
_cell.angle_gamma   90.00
#
_symmetry.space_group_name_H-M   'P 1'
#
loop_
_entity.id
_entity.type
_entity.pdbx_description
1 polymer ?
#
loop_
_entity_poly.entity_id
_entity_poly.type
_entity_poly.pdbx_seq_one_letter_code
_entity_poly.pdbx_strand_id
1 'polypeptide(L)'
;TGLGQIKEWIESGRECVPAAVRGSVHQMDIKADYLAFLLKYKGDWSSLKIAMDVSNGMASLFVRDIFGDQPAYIYEEMDGRFPNHEPNPLIQKNVEDLKKLVAETGADIGVIFDGDADRVMFVDENSRFISPDLMIAVLGHYFLEERGEKGYIHQDIRSSKAVGEYLAPMGGVMNT
;
A
#
# COMPACT_ATOMS: atom_id res chain seq x y z
N THR A 1 -27.29 0.88 5.97
CA THR A 1 -26.00 0.42 6.56
C THR A 1 -25.84 1.04 7.94
N GLY A 2 -25.13 0.38 8.86
CA GLY A 2 -24.92 0.86 10.23
C GLY A 2 -24.28 2.26 10.31
N LEU A 3 -23.43 2.64 9.34
CA LEU A 3 -22.83 3.98 9.26
C LEU A 3 -23.87 5.09 9.05
N GLY A 4 -24.86 4.89 8.20
CA GLY A 4 -25.96 5.86 8.01
C GLY A 4 -26.74 6.08 9.29
N GLN A 5 -26.98 5.02 10.04
CA GLN A 5 -27.69 5.11 11.33
C GLN A 5 -26.84 5.83 12.40
N ILE A 6 -25.54 5.61 12.45
CA ILE A 6 -24.63 6.33 13.35
C ILE A 6 -24.65 7.84 13.02
N LYS A 7 -24.55 8.19 11.73
CA LYS A 7 -24.66 9.58 11.28
C LYS A 7 -25.96 10.23 11.74
N GLU A 8 -27.10 9.59 11.52
CA GLU A 8 -28.40 10.08 11.94
C GLU A 8 -28.48 10.28 13.48
N TRP A 9 -27.91 9.36 14.26
CA TRP A 9 -27.86 9.49 15.71
C TRP A 9 -27.02 10.69 16.17
N ILE A 10 -25.90 10.94 15.51
CA ILE A 10 -25.05 12.10 15.81
C ILE A 10 -25.78 13.40 15.45
N GLU A 11 -26.37 13.48 14.25
CA GLU A 11 -27.08 14.66 13.75
C GLU A 11 -28.33 14.97 14.56
N SER A 12 -29.04 13.95 15.07
CA SER A 12 -30.24 14.11 15.91
C SER A 12 -29.91 14.43 17.38
N GLY A 13 -28.64 14.47 17.76
CA GLY A 13 -28.23 14.69 19.15
C GLY A 13 -28.67 13.58 20.11
N ARG A 14 -28.84 12.35 19.59
CA ARG A 14 -29.27 11.21 20.41
C ARG A 14 -28.28 10.95 21.54
N GLU A 15 -28.76 11.02 22.78
CA GLU A 15 -27.97 10.67 23.96
C GLU A 15 -27.63 9.15 23.95
N CYS A 16 -26.36 8.83 24.16
CA CYS A 16 -25.92 7.47 24.41
C CYS A 16 -26.21 7.11 25.86
N VAL A 17 -27.07 6.12 26.08
CA VAL A 17 -27.30 5.56 27.41
C VAL A 17 -26.12 4.64 27.75
N PRO A 18 -25.31 4.94 28.80
CA PRO A 18 -24.23 4.07 29.21
C PRO A 18 -24.76 2.71 29.66
N ALA A 19 -24.02 1.64 29.34
CA ALA A 19 -24.32 0.31 29.84
C ALA A 19 -24.28 0.30 31.39
N ALA A 20 -25.18 -0.49 32.02
CA ALA A 20 -25.23 -0.65 33.45
C ALA A 20 -23.90 -1.19 34.04
N VAL A 21 -23.24 -2.06 33.28
CA VAL A 21 -21.89 -2.55 33.59
C VAL A 21 -20.94 -1.97 32.53
N ARG A 22 -19.98 -1.18 32.98
CA ARG A 22 -18.95 -0.62 32.10
C ARG A 22 -17.99 -1.71 31.66
N GLY A 23 -17.61 -1.71 30.37
CA GLY A 23 -16.51 -2.51 29.87
C GLY A 23 -15.16 -2.04 30.42
N SER A 24 -14.14 -2.85 30.24
CA SER A 24 -12.74 -2.52 30.53
C SER A 24 -11.97 -2.29 29.24
N VAL A 25 -10.94 -1.45 29.33
CA VAL A 25 -9.99 -1.20 28.24
C VAL A 25 -8.68 -1.89 28.63
N HIS A 26 -8.20 -2.76 27.75
CA HIS A 26 -6.91 -3.41 27.89
C HIS A 26 -5.99 -2.93 26.78
N GLN A 27 -4.76 -2.55 27.14
CA GLN A 27 -3.73 -2.21 26.18
C GLN A 27 -2.89 -3.46 25.88
N MET A 28 -2.59 -3.68 24.61
CA MET A 28 -1.72 -4.76 24.15
C MET A 28 -0.77 -4.18 23.09
N ASP A 29 0.53 -4.39 23.27
CA ASP A 29 1.52 -4.10 22.24
C ASP A 29 1.57 -5.29 21.28
N ILE A 30 1.20 -5.08 20.03
CA ILE A 30 1.20 -6.10 18.96
C ILE A 30 2.30 -5.88 17.93
N LYS A 31 3.17 -4.86 18.11
CA LYS A 31 4.18 -4.49 17.09
C LYS A 31 5.07 -5.67 16.72
N ALA A 32 5.60 -6.39 17.72
CA ALA A 32 6.51 -7.51 17.49
C ALA A 32 5.83 -8.66 16.74
N ASP A 33 4.60 -9.01 17.11
CA ASP A 33 3.84 -10.08 16.45
C ASP A 33 3.48 -9.72 15.02
N TYR A 34 3.07 -8.46 14.78
CA TYR A 34 2.75 -7.97 13.45
C TYR A 34 3.99 -7.91 12.56
N LEU A 35 5.12 -7.43 13.08
CA LEU A 35 6.39 -7.44 12.35
C LEU A 35 6.83 -8.86 12.00
N ALA A 36 6.73 -9.80 12.94
CA ALA A 36 7.03 -11.21 12.69
C ALA A 36 6.14 -11.82 11.61
N PHE A 37 4.87 -11.38 11.52
CA PHE A 37 3.96 -11.76 10.44
C PHE A 37 4.43 -11.20 9.09
N LEU A 38 4.75 -9.91 9.01
CA LEU A 38 5.20 -9.27 7.78
C LEU A 38 6.50 -9.86 7.25
N LEU A 39 7.45 -10.16 8.13
CA LEU A 39 8.75 -10.72 7.77
C LEU A 39 8.67 -12.13 7.15
N LYS A 40 7.55 -12.85 7.29
CA LYS A 40 7.33 -14.13 6.58
C LYS A 40 7.29 -13.96 5.05
N TYR A 41 6.94 -12.78 4.59
CA TYR A 41 6.84 -12.43 3.17
C TYR A 41 8.07 -11.67 2.66
N LYS A 42 9.06 -11.50 3.53
CA LYS A 42 10.30 -10.80 3.17
C LYS A 42 11.07 -11.60 2.12
N GLY A 43 11.21 -11.01 0.93
CA GLY A 43 12.11 -11.50 -0.10
C GLY A 43 13.56 -11.04 0.11
N ASP A 44 14.46 -11.47 -0.73
CA ASP A 44 15.82 -10.94 -0.84
C ASP A 44 15.84 -9.80 -1.89
N TRP A 45 16.06 -8.60 -1.42
CA TRP A 45 16.22 -7.39 -2.25
C TRP A 45 17.60 -6.76 -2.11
N SER A 46 18.57 -7.49 -1.56
CA SER A 46 19.93 -6.98 -1.29
C SER A 46 20.66 -6.49 -2.55
N SER A 47 20.27 -6.99 -3.73
CA SER A 47 20.80 -6.56 -5.03
C SER A 47 20.11 -5.32 -5.62
N LEU A 48 18.99 -4.87 -5.04
CA LEU A 48 18.19 -3.75 -5.55
C LEU A 48 18.52 -2.46 -4.80
N LYS A 49 18.67 -1.39 -5.54
CA LYS A 49 18.64 -0.02 -5.00
C LYS A 49 17.21 0.45 -4.96
N ILE A 50 16.69 0.74 -3.78
CA ILE A 50 15.30 1.11 -3.58
C ILE A 50 15.22 2.56 -3.09
N ALA A 51 14.33 3.34 -3.66
CA ALA A 51 13.93 4.66 -3.18
C ALA A 51 12.52 4.55 -2.58
N MET A 52 12.29 5.09 -1.37
CA MET A 52 11.01 5.00 -0.69
C MET A 52 10.49 6.36 -0.25
N ASP A 53 9.26 6.65 -0.64
CA ASP A 53 8.48 7.75 -0.10
C ASP A 53 7.46 7.20 0.91
N VAL A 54 7.64 7.56 2.17
CA VAL A 54 6.83 7.07 3.28
C VAL A 54 5.62 7.98 3.53
N SER A 55 5.50 9.07 2.77
CA SER A 55 4.37 10.02 2.78
C SER A 55 4.03 10.60 4.15
N ASN A 56 4.97 10.68 5.08
CA ASN A 56 4.74 11.05 6.50
C ASN A 56 3.64 10.20 7.17
N GLY A 57 3.39 9.00 6.67
CA GLY A 57 2.28 8.13 7.03
C GLY A 57 2.65 6.97 7.96
N MET A 58 1.72 6.04 8.09
CA MET A 58 1.83 4.89 9.01
C MET A 58 2.90 3.88 8.62
N ALA A 59 3.31 3.83 7.34
CA ALA A 59 4.42 2.97 6.90
C ALA A 59 5.71 3.26 7.68
N SER A 60 5.91 4.48 8.19
CA SER A 60 7.02 4.90 9.05
C SER A 60 7.27 3.98 10.25
N LEU A 61 6.21 3.33 10.75
CA LEU A 61 6.30 2.43 11.91
C LEU A 61 7.08 1.15 11.64
N PHE A 62 7.21 0.73 10.35
CA PHE A 62 7.69 -0.59 9.99
C PHE A 62 8.73 -0.62 8.87
N VAL A 63 8.83 0.41 8.01
CA VAL A 63 9.69 0.35 6.82
C VAL A 63 11.14 0.06 7.17
N ARG A 64 11.70 0.66 8.21
CA ARG A 64 13.07 0.39 8.64
C ARG A 64 13.24 -0.98 9.29
N ASP A 65 12.26 -1.44 10.04
CA ASP A 65 12.28 -2.79 10.63
C ASP A 65 12.27 -3.89 9.53
N ILE A 66 11.62 -3.61 8.39
CA ILE A 66 11.48 -4.55 7.27
C ILE A 66 12.65 -4.42 6.28
N PHE A 67 12.96 -3.19 5.84
CA PHE A 67 13.89 -2.94 4.73
C PHE A 67 15.29 -2.52 5.20
N GLY A 68 15.44 -2.13 6.48
CA GLY A 68 16.71 -1.65 7.02
C GLY A 68 17.08 -0.24 6.54
N ASP A 69 18.39 0.07 6.53
CA ASP A 69 18.89 1.38 6.15
C ASP A 69 19.37 1.46 4.69
N GLN A 70 19.23 0.36 3.93
CA GLN A 70 19.69 0.29 2.54
C GLN A 70 18.89 1.18 1.59
N PRO A 71 17.53 1.26 1.67
CA PRO A 71 16.77 2.15 0.81
C PRO A 71 17.06 3.63 1.08
N ALA A 72 16.98 4.45 0.03
CA ALA A 72 16.93 5.90 0.18
C ALA A 72 15.51 6.31 0.55
N TYR A 73 15.34 6.94 1.71
CA TYR A 73 14.00 7.29 2.23
C TYR A 73 13.77 8.79 2.16
N ILE A 74 12.51 9.18 1.88
CA ILE A 74 11.99 10.53 2.10
C ILE A 74 10.69 10.47 2.91
N TYR A 75 10.41 11.54 3.63
CA TYR A 75 9.16 11.77 4.37
C TYR A 75 8.85 10.68 5.40
N GLU A 76 9.89 10.20 6.09
CA GLU A 76 9.80 9.13 7.10
C GLU A 76 9.20 9.59 8.44
N GLU A 77 9.32 10.87 8.77
CA GLU A 77 8.74 11.39 10.02
C GLU A 77 7.21 11.37 9.92
N MET A 78 6.57 10.64 10.82
CA MET A 78 5.11 10.54 10.84
C MET A 78 4.49 11.87 11.27
N ASP A 79 3.71 12.49 10.38
CA ASP A 79 3.01 13.76 10.64
C ASP A 79 1.63 13.75 9.97
N GLY A 80 0.57 13.65 10.76
CA GLY A 80 -0.81 13.63 10.27
C GLY A 80 -1.28 14.92 9.56
N ARG A 81 -0.42 15.94 9.46
CA ARG A 81 -0.65 17.14 8.64
C ARG A 81 -0.17 16.96 7.19
N PHE A 82 0.62 15.92 6.91
CA PHE A 82 1.17 15.61 5.60
C PHE A 82 1.85 16.82 4.93
N PRO A 83 2.92 17.38 5.53
CA PRO A 83 3.46 18.69 5.14
C PRO A 83 4.10 18.73 3.76
N ASN A 84 4.48 17.59 3.20
CA ASN A 84 5.24 17.52 1.95
C ASN A 84 4.32 17.36 0.74
N HIS A 85 3.38 16.41 0.79
CA HIS A 85 2.35 16.20 -0.21
C HIS A 85 1.15 15.46 0.38
N GLU A 86 0.01 15.53 -0.29
CA GLU A 86 -1.16 14.72 0.07
C GLU A 86 -0.79 13.23 -0.03
N PRO A 87 -1.15 12.40 1.00
CA PRO A 87 -0.74 10.99 1.05
C PRO A 87 -1.63 10.11 0.14
N ASN A 88 -1.70 10.47 -1.14
CA ASN A 88 -2.46 9.75 -2.16
C ASN A 88 -1.58 9.51 -3.39
N PRO A 89 -0.96 8.31 -3.51
CA PRO A 89 -0.01 8.01 -4.57
C PRO A 89 -0.65 7.85 -5.96
N LEU A 90 -1.98 7.84 -6.08
CA LEU A 90 -2.67 7.85 -7.37
C LEU A 90 -2.66 9.22 -8.04
N ILE A 91 -2.37 10.29 -7.30
CA ILE A 91 -2.24 11.64 -7.84
C ILE A 91 -0.79 11.84 -8.26
N GLN A 92 -0.55 12.01 -9.56
CA GLN A 92 0.79 12.10 -10.16
C GLN A 92 1.69 13.16 -9.50
N LYS A 93 1.11 14.31 -9.11
CA LYS A 93 1.85 15.37 -8.41
C LYS A 93 2.50 14.90 -7.12
N ASN A 94 1.87 13.97 -6.40
CA ASN A 94 2.34 13.47 -5.12
C ASN A 94 3.51 12.48 -5.28
N VAL A 95 3.79 12.02 -6.50
CA VAL A 95 4.86 11.06 -6.82
C VAL A 95 6.11 11.75 -7.35
N GLU A 96 6.07 13.06 -7.59
CA GLU A 96 7.17 13.79 -8.25
C GLU A 96 8.47 13.79 -7.43
N ASP A 97 8.39 13.85 -6.10
CA ASP A 97 9.59 13.83 -5.26
C ASP A 97 10.20 12.43 -5.20
N LEU A 98 9.40 11.37 -5.21
CA LEU A 98 9.92 10.01 -5.40
C LEU A 98 10.61 9.84 -6.75
N LYS A 99 10.04 10.36 -7.85
CA LYS A 99 10.66 10.31 -9.18
C LYS A 99 12.03 10.98 -9.19
N LYS A 100 12.15 12.14 -8.54
CA LYS A 100 13.44 12.83 -8.37
C LYS A 100 14.42 11.97 -7.58
N LEU A 101 13.98 11.41 -6.47
CA LEU A 101 14.80 10.54 -5.62
C LEU A 101 15.31 9.32 -6.41
N VAL A 102 14.47 8.68 -7.21
CA VAL A 102 14.89 7.57 -8.10
C VAL A 102 15.98 8.01 -9.05
N ALA A 103 15.79 9.16 -9.74
CA ALA A 103 16.79 9.70 -10.67
C ALA A 103 18.11 10.07 -9.99
N GLU A 104 18.07 10.71 -8.82
CA GLU A 104 19.24 11.19 -8.08
C GLU A 104 20.05 10.04 -7.48
N THR A 105 19.38 8.99 -7.00
CA THR A 105 20.05 7.83 -6.37
C THR A 105 20.41 6.73 -7.36
N GLY A 106 19.86 6.76 -8.57
CA GLY A 106 19.94 5.66 -9.53
C GLY A 106 19.29 4.40 -8.97
N ALA A 107 18.13 4.55 -8.32
CA ALA A 107 17.38 3.44 -7.77
C ALA A 107 16.75 2.59 -8.89
N ASP A 108 16.73 1.29 -8.69
CA ASP A 108 16.12 0.33 -9.63
C ASP A 108 14.59 0.39 -9.55
N ILE A 109 14.06 0.81 -8.38
CA ILE A 109 12.63 0.95 -8.15
C ILE A 109 12.35 2.02 -7.09
N GLY A 110 11.31 2.82 -7.34
CA GLY A 110 10.73 3.72 -6.36
C GLY A 110 9.44 3.13 -5.79
N VAL A 111 9.23 3.28 -4.50
CA VAL A 111 8.04 2.81 -3.76
C VAL A 111 7.43 3.97 -3.01
N ILE A 112 6.13 4.18 -3.13
CA ILE A 112 5.38 5.19 -2.37
C ILE A 112 4.17 4.56 -1.70
N PHE A 113 4.00 4.87 -0.42
CA PHE A 113 2.84 4.45 0.37
C PHE A 113 1.82 5.58 0.48
N ASP A 114 0.57 5.23 0.77
CA ASP A 114 -0.41 6.22 1.20
C ASP A 114 -0.38 6.44 2.73
N GLY A 115 -1.31 7.26 3.23
CA GLY A 115 -1.28 7.73 4.62
C GLY A 115 -1.42 6.64 5.68
N ASP A 116 -2.21 5.60 5.45
CA ASP A 116 -2.42 4.46 6.36
C ASP A 116 -1.73 3.18 5.89
N ALA A 117 -0.97 3.27 4.78
CA ALA A 117 -0.16 2.21 4.20
C ALA A 117 -0.96 0.98 3.73
N ASP A 118 -2.23 1.18 3.34
CA ASP A 118 -3.04 0.14 2.70
C ASP A 118 -2.88 0.13 1.17
N ARG A 119 -2.29 1.19 0.59
CA ARG A 119 -1.96 1.30 -0.83
C ARG A 119 -0.47 1.56 -1.03
N VAL A 120 0.09 0.88 -2.02
CA VAL A 120 1.47 1.06 -2.47
C VAL A 120 1.51 1.23 -3.98
N MET A 121 2.31 2.20 -4.47
CA MET A 121 2.54 2.42 -5.90
C MET A 121 4.03 2.44 -6.19
N PHE A 122 4.37 2.33 -7.47
CA PHE A 122 5.74 2.13 -7.89
C PHE A 122 6.15 3.10 -9.01
N VAL A 123 7.45 3.36 -9.04
CA VAL A 123 8.14 4.13 -10.08
C VAL A 123 9.29 3.26 -10.59
N ASP A 124 9.45 3.15 -11.92
CA ASP A 124 10.55 2.39 -12.51
C ASP A 124 11.90 3.14 -12.45
N GLU A 125 12.96 2.49 -12.86
CA GLU A 125 14.33 3.03 -12.90
C GLU A 125 14.50 4.24 -13.83
N ASN A 126 13.54 4.47 -14.73
CA ASN A 126 13.48 5.64 -15.60
C ASN A 126 12.57 6.76 -15.05
N SER A 127 12.23 6.70 -13.77
CA SER A 127 11.34 7.65 -13.07
C SER A 127 9.92 7.72 -13.66
N ARG A 128 9.44 6.62 -14.27
CA ARG A 128 8.07 6.53 -14.80
C ARG A 128 7.16 5.84 -13.80
N PHE A 129 6.00 6.43 -13.56
CA PHE A 129 4.97 5.85 -12.70
C PHE A 129 4.42 4.55 -13.32
N ILE A 130 4.42 3.48 -12.54
CA ILE A 130 3.85 2.19 -12.93
C ILE A 130 2.37 2.19 -12.57
N SER A 131 1.50 2.06 -13.57
CA SER A 131 0.06 2.06 -13.31
C SER A 131 -0.38 0.83 -12.50
N PRO A 132 -1.44 0.95 -11.68
CA PRO A 132 -2.01 -0.19 -10.96
C PRO A 132 -2.37 -1.37 -11.88
N ASP A 133 -2.85 -1.10 -13.08
CA ASP A 133 -3.17 -2.15 -14.07
C ASP A 133 -1.94 -2.99 -14.44
N LEU A 134 -0.79 -2.32 -14.65
CA LEU A 134 0.47 -3.03 -14.92
C LEU A 134 0.88 -3.88 -13.72
N MET A 135 0.67 -3.39 -12.50
CA MET A 135 0.99 -4.17 -11.30
C MET A 135 0.07 -5.40 -11.16
N ILE A 136 -1.22 -5.30 -11.49
CA ILE A 136 -2.11 -6.46 -11.54
C ILE A 136 -1.60 -7.48 -12.56
N ALA A 137 -1.16 -7.02 -13.74
CA ALA A 137 -0.62 -7.90 -14.77
C ALA A 137 0.69 -8.59 -14.31
N VAL A 138 1.60 -7.86 -13.67
CA VAL A 138 2.87 -8.41 -13.13
C VAL A 138 2.60 -9.43 -12.03
N LEU A 139 1.74 -9.12 -11.08
CA LEU A 139 1.37 -10.04 -10.00
C LEU A 139 0.65 -11.27 -10.53
N GLY A 140 -0.28 -11.08 -11.48
CA GLY A 140 -0.98 -12.18 -12.14
C GLY A 140 -0.02 -13.10 -12.88
N HIS A 141 0.93 -12.55 -13.61
CA HIS A 141 2.00 -13.32 -14.28
C HIS A 141 2.80 -14.14 -13.26
N TYR A 142 3.28 -13.50 -12.21
CA TYR A 142 4.05 -14.16 -11.16
C TYR A 142 3.29 -15.36 -10.54
N PHE A 143 2.03 -15.17 -10.15
CA PHE A 143 1.26 -16.25 -9.55
C PHE A 143 0.90 -17.35 -10.52
N LEU A 144 0.52 -17.01 -11.76
CA LEU A 144 0.08 -18.00 -12.74
C LEU A 144 1.26 -18.76 -13.37
N GLU A 145 2.28 -18.05 -13.86
CA GLU A 145 3.40 -18.66 -14.59
C GLU A 145 4.53 -19.12 -13.66
N GLU A 146 5.01 -18.27 -12.75
CA GLU A 146 6.17 -18.62 -11.95
C GLU A 146 5.82 -19.51 -10.77
N ARG A 147 4.64 -19.28 -10.15
CA ARG A 147 4.16 -20.09 -9.02
C ARG A 147 3.27 -21.25 -9.45
N GLY A 148 2.78 -21.26 -10.68
CA GLY A 148 1.87 -22.29 -11.19
C GLY A 148 0.53 -22.33 -10.45
N GLU A 149 0.12 -21.24 -9.82
CA GLU A 149 -1.13 -21.17 -9.08
C GLU A 149 -2.32 -21.05 -10.04
N LYS A 150 -3.48 -21.52 -9.61
CA LYS A 150 -4.73 -21.42 -10.37
C LYS A 150 -5.78 -20.72 -9.54
N GLY A 151 -6.57 -19.87 -10.17
CA GLY A 151 -7.62 -19.16 -9.44
C GLY A 151 -8.25 -18.02 -10.25
N TYR A 152 -9.09 -17.28 -9.54
CA TYR A 152 -9.70 -16.09 -10.08
C TYR A 152 -8.85 -14.86 -9.78
N ILE A 153 -8.73 -13.98 -10.76
CA ILE A 153 -8.12 -12.66 -10.59
C ILE A 153 -9.26 -11.65 -10.53
N HIS A 154 -9.42 -11.04 -9.37
CA HIS A 154 -10.42 -9.99 -9.19
C HIS A 154 -9.83 -8.65 -9.59
N GLN A 155 -10.54 -7.92 -10.43
CA GLN A 155 -10.17 -6.57 -10.83
C GLN A 155 -11.34 -5.60 -10.66
N ASP A 156 -11.03 -4.33 -10.47
CA ASP A 156 -12.03 -3.27 -10.43
C ASP A 156 -12.58 -3.02 -11.84
N ILE A 157 -13.85 -2.60 -11.95
CA ILE A 157 -14.50 -2.27 -13.23
C ILE A 157 -13.74 -1.17 -14.02
N ARG A 158 -12.92 -0.38 -13.34
CA ARG A 158 -12.08 0.67 -13.94
C ARG A 158 -10.78 0.14 -14.51
N SER A 159 -10.41 -1.11 -14.22
CA SER A 159 -9.18 -1.71 -14.71
C SER A 159 -9.22 -1.94 -16.21
N SER A 160 -8.05 -1.86 -16.83
CA SER A 160 -7.90 -2.06 -18.28
C SER A 160 -8.25 -3.50 -18.68
N LYS A 161 -8.99 -3.67 -19.78
CA LYS A 161 -9.23 -4.97 -20.41
C LYS A 161 -7.93 -5.69 -20.83
N ALA A 162 -6.87 -4.92 -21.12
CA ALA A 162 -5.56 -5.46 -21.48
C ALA A 162 -4.98 -6.39 -20.41
N VAL A 163 -5.31 -6.17 -19.12
CA VAL A 163 -4.88 -7.06 -18.02
C VAL A 163 -5.46 -8.46 -18.23
N GLY A 164 -6.77 -8.56 -18.46
CA GLY A 164 -7.42 -9.83 -18.72
C GLY A 164 -6.94 -10.51 -20.00
N GLU A 165 -6.76 -9.75 -21.09
CA GLU A 165 -6.25 -10.25 -22.35
C GLU A 165 -4.82 -10.82 -22.21
N TYR A 166 -3.98 -10.17 -21.38
CA TYR A 166 -2.62 -10.61 -21.09
C TYR A 166 -2.60 -11.89 -20.25
N LEU A 167 -3.44 -11.99 -19.21
CA LEU A 167 -3.42 -13.10 -18.25
C LEU A 167 -4.22 -14.32 -18.69
N ALA A 168 -5.17 -14.18 -19.61
CA ALA A 168 -6.00 -15.29 -20.09
C ALA A 168 -5.20 -16.47 -20.70
N PRO A 169 -4.17 -16.26 -21.54
CA PRO A 169 -3.35 -17.36 -22.08
C PRO A 169 -2.61 -18.16 -20.99
N MET A 170 -2.34 -17.54 -19.82
CA MET A 170 -1.68 -18.17 -18.67
C MET A 170 -2.67 -18.93 -17.77
N GLY A 171 -3.96 -18.98 -18.18
CA GLY A 171 -5.02 -19.64 -17.41
C GLY A 171 -5.67 -18.75 -16.36
N GLY A 172 -5.42 -17.45 -16.43
CA GLY A 172 -6.08 -16.46 -15.57
C GLY A 172 -7.59 -16.35 -15.87
N VAL A 173 -8.41 -16.50 -14.85
CA VAL A 173 -9.87 -16.29 -14.95
C VAL A 173 -10.20 -14.96 -14.31
N MET A 174 -10.58 -13.99 -15.17
CA MET A 174 -10.91 -12.64 -14.70
C MET A 174 -12.31 -12.59 -14.11
N ASN A 175 -12.45 -11.91 -12.98
CA ASN A 175 -13.73 -11.60 -12.34
C ASN A 175 -13.76 -10.11 -12.00
N THR A 176 -14.90 -9.45 -12.33
CA THR A 176 -15.06 -7.98 -12.18
C THR A 176 -16.22 -7.71 -11.25
#